data_8fffb2bbf26c0dc737308948cf2f3591
#
_entry.id   8fffb2bbf26c0dc737308948cf2f3591
#
_cell.length_a   1.000
_cell.length_b   1.000
_cell.length_c   1.000
_cell.angle_alpha   90.00
_cell.angle_beta   90.00
_cell.angle_gamma   90.00
#
_symmetry.space_group_name_H-M   'P 1'
#
loop_
_entity.id
_entity.type
_entity.pdbx_description
1 polymer ?
#
loop_
_entity_poly.entity_id
_entity_poly.type
_entity_poly.pdbx_seq_one_letter_code
_entity_poly.pdbx_strand_id
1 'polypeptide(L)'
;MALRVSRYFFTVIFFIMNILHTSDWHIGKRLMDRERLPEQIAALDEIVRICETRDVDLVLVAGDVFDTFMPSADAEEVFFRAVKRMAGQRRAVVLISGNHDDGVRLAASAPLAAEEGIYLFGSGRDVMPMGGARGVHAVASGEGYVVIGNERGEQVYINALPYPNEARLKEEKTEESYTDKLRRYIARGEAGFSGGMPHLLLSHLFVAGGSVSESERDIDLGGARAVPPALFDGFDYVALGHLHKPQKFGERVRYSGSLLQYSFDEQAKKQVVLLHTDGTDISCEEIPLTAGKRLVRLEEEDAERAAELLRQYEGAFVELTLRLKAPLTSSETQMLRAANEGLVSLIVRTQGAEGLPVVRRSTLSDKELFREYYRSVYGEDPADDLVTAFLELLEEEA
;
A
#
# COMPACT_ATOMS: atom_id res chain seq x y z
N MET A 1 57.60 -20.06 -36.77
CA MET A 1 57.23 -20.36 -35.38
C MET A 1 56.27 -19.25 -34.91
N ALA A 2 54.95 -19.49 -35.07
CA ALA A 2 53.93 -18.49 -34.82
C ALA A 2 53.32 -18.76 -33.41
N LEU A 3 53.55 -17.83 -32.51
CA LEU A 3 52.95 -17.83 -31.16
C LEU A 3 51.43 -17.54 -31.27
N ARG A 4 50.60 -18.55 -31.02
CA ARG A 4 49.16 -18.38 -30.76
C ARG A 4 48.99 -17.78 -29.38
N VAL A 5 48.67 -16.50 -29.32
CA VAL A 5 48.17 -15.85 -28.08
C VAL A 5 46.70 -16.25 -27.94
N SER A 6 46.42 -17.19 -27.03
CA SER A 6 45.06 -17.53 -26.63
C SER A 6 44.47 -16.35 -25.84
N ARG A 7 43.53 -15.62 -26.43
CA ARG A 7 42.70 -14.62 -25.72
C ARG A 7 41.70 -15.39 -24.86
N TYR A 8 41.98 -15.50 -23.60
CA TYR A 8 40.95 -15.85 -22.60
C TYR A 8 39.98 -14.67 -22.50
N PHE A 9 38.80 -14.78 -23.10
CA PHE A 9 37.67 -13.96 -22.76
C PHE A 9 37.25 -14.37 -21.35
N PHE A 10 37.62 -13.60 -20.35
CA PHE A 10 36.94 -13.65 -19.10
C PHE A 10 35.50 -13.13 -19.36
N THR A 11 34.54 -14.04 -19.46
CA THR A 11 33.13 -13.67 -19.31
C THR A 11 33.00 -13.21 -17.87
N VAL A 12 32.92 -11.89 -17.67
CA VAL A 12 32.49 -11.33 -16.39
C VAL A 12 31.06 -11.78 -16.26
N ILE A 13 30.81 -12.77 -15.43
CA ILE A 13 29.46 -13.17 -15.04
C ILE A 13 29.02 -12.07 -14.09
N PHE A 14 28.23 -11.13 -14.62
CA PHE A 14 27.55 -10.16 -13.78
C PHE A 14 26.53 -10.93 -12.94
N PHE A 15 26.69 -10.87 -11.66
CA PHE A 15 25.78 -11.47 -10.70
C PHE A 15 24.63 -10.47 -10.48
N ILE A 16 23.45 -10.82 -10.92
CA ILE A 16 22.26 -9.97 -10.87
C ILE A 16 21.26 -10.61 -9.90
N MET A 17 20.88 -9.87 -8.84
CA MET A 17 19.74 -10.22 -8.02
C MET A 17 18.52 -9.42 -8.51
N ASN A 18 17.43 -10.11 -8.80
CA ASN A 18 16.15 -9.51 -9.20
C ASN A 18 15.27 -9.32 -7.97
N ILE A 19 14.90 -8.07 -7.67
CA ILE A 19 14.14 -7.71 -6.48
C ILE A 19 12.83 -7.07 -6.91
N LEU A 20 11.69 -7.59 -6.45
CA LEU A 20 10.37 -7.03 -6.72
C LEU A 20 9.90 -6.19 -5.55
N HIS A 21 9.50 -4.93 -5.81
CA HIS A 21 8.91 -4.03 -4.82
C HIS A 21 7.41 -3.85 -5.08
N THR A 22 6.60 -4.11 -4.06
CA THR A 22 5.15 -3.92 -4.01
C THR A 22 4.73 -3.37 -2.64
N SER A 23 3.54 -2.76 -2.52
CA SER A 23 3.02 -2.19 -1.28
C SER A 23 1.51 -2.05 -1.30
N ASP A 24 0.93 -1.60 -0.20
CA ASP A 24 -0.45 -1.12 -0.08
C ASP A 24 -1.47 -2.12 -0.67
N TRP A 25 -1.38 -3.38 -0.21
CA TRP A 25 -2.25 -4.45 -0.67
C TRP A 25 -3.68 -4.28 -0.18
N HIS A 26 -3.85 -3.79 1.05
CA HIS A 26 -5.14 -3.58 1.69
C HIS A 26 -6.08 -4.76 1.52
N ILE A 27 -5.61 -5.98 1.81
CA ILE A 27 -6.41 -7.19 1.69
C ILE A 27 -7.65 -7.06 2.58
N GLY A 28 -8.84 -7.23 1.98
CA GLY A 28 -10.12 -7.03 2.64
C GLY A 28 -10.76 -5.66 2.41
N LYS A 29 -10.03 -4.69 1.79
CA LYS A 29 -10.59 -3.38 1.44
C LYS A 29 -11.77 -3.50 0.48
N ARG A 30 -12.83 -2.80 0.82
CA ARG A 30 -14.05 -2.72 0.02
C ARG A 30 -14.07 -1.41 -0.79
N LEU A 31 -14.86 -1.38 -1.84
CA LEU A 31 -15.24 -0.14 -2.52
C LEU A 31 -16.72 0.12 -2.20
N MET A 32 -16.98 1.01 -1.23
CA MET A 32 -18.32 1.22 -0.69
C MET A 32 -18.91 -0.11 -0.17
N ASP A 33 -20.03 -0.59 -0.76
CA ASP A 33 -20.67 -1.86 -0.43
C ASP A 33 -20.12 -3.07 -1.21
N ARG A 34 -19.18 -2.86 -2.14
CA ARG A 34 -18.65 -3.91 -3.01
C ARG A 34 -17.42 -4.56 -2.42
N GLU A 35 -17.42 -5.88 -2.35
CA GLU A 35 -16.24 -6.65 -2.01
C GLU A 35 -15.23 -6.66 -3.15
N ARG A 36 -13.95 -6.50 -2.79
CA ARG A 36 -12.84 -6.47 -3.74
C ARG A 36 -11.86 -7.63 -3.56
N LEU A 37 -12.11 -8.53 -2.58
CA LEU A 37 -11.22 -9.65 -2.29
C LEU A 37 -10.89 -10.53 -3.51
N PRO A 38 -11.86 -10.89 -4.40
CA PRO A 38 -11.53 -11.64 -5.61
C PRO A 38 -10.57 -10.92 -6.56
N GLU A 39 -10.67 -9.59 -6.65
CA GLU A 39 -9.77 -8.78 -7.47
C GLU A 39 -8.38 -8.66 -6.83
N GLN A 40 -8.31 -8.55 -5.50
CA GLN A 40 -7.05 -8.56 -4.75
C GLN A 40 -6.33 -9.90 -4.90
N ILE A 41 -7.06 -11.02 -4.84
CA ILE A 41 -6.51 -12.36 -5.13
C ILE A 41 -5.93 -12.40 -6.54
N ALA A 42 -6.66 -11.90 -7.55
CA ALA A 42 -6.20 -11.89 -8.94
C ALA A 42 -4.92 -11.05 -9.13
N ALA A 43 -4.82 -9.89 -8.45
CA ALA A 43 -3.63 -9.04 -8.47
C ALA A 43 -2.42 -9.72 -7.79
N LEU A 44 -2.63 -10.36 -6.64
CA LEU A 44 -1.59 -11.13 -5.95
C LEU A 44 -1.13 -12.34 -6.78
N ASP A 45 -2.05 -13.02 -7.47
CA ASP A 45 -1.74 -14.10 -8.42
C ASP A 45 -0.92 -13.59 -9.62
N GLU A 46 -1.19 -12.37 -10.08
CA GLU A 46 -0.40 -11.70 -11.12
C GLU A 46 1.03 -11.42 -10.64
N ILE A 47 1.20 -10.92 -9.41
CA ILE A 47 2.53 -10.73 -8.80
C ILE A 47 3.28 -12.04 -8.68
N VAL A 48 2.64 -13.13 -8.25
CA VAL A 48 3.27 -14.46 -8.20
C VAL A 48 3.76 -14.88 -9.58
N ARG A 49 2.96 -14.69 -10.64
CA ARG A 49 3.38 -14.98 -12.02
C ARG A 49 4.55 -14.11 -12.48
N ILE A 50 4.59 -12.84 -12.10
CA ILE A 50 5.73 -11.96 -12.36
C ILE A 50 6.97 -12.52 -11.66
N CYS A 51 6.88 -12.92 -10.39
CA CYS A 51 7.99 -13.53 -9.67
C CYS A 51 8.55 -14.77 -10.39
N GLU A 52 7.68 -15.61 -10.97
CA GLU A 52 8.05 -16.83 -11.68
C GLU A 52 8.66 -16.56 -13.05
N THR A 53 8.08 -15.60 -13.81
CA THR A 53 8.48 -15.34 -15.21
C THR A 53 9.65 -14.38 -15.35
N ARG A 54 9.97 -13.62 -14.30
CA ARG A 54 11.04 -12.62 -14.29
C ARG A 54 12.22 -13.05 -13.40
N ASP A 55 12.30 -14.32 -13.03
CA ASP A 55 13.35 -14.89 -12.19
C ASP A 55 13.66 -14.02 -10.94
N VAL A 56 12.60 -13.59 -10.23
CA VAL A 56 12.72 -12.80 -9.02
C VAL A 56 13.38 -13.62 -7.92
N ASP A 57 14.35 -13.03 -7.24
CA ASP A 57 15.07 -13.63 -6.11
C ASP A 57 14.48 -13.19 -4.77
N LEU A 58 14.03 -11.94 -4.67
CA LEU A 58 13.55 -11.29 -3.46
C LEU A 58 12.30 -10.45 -3.73
N VAL A 59 11.32 -10.53 -2.84
CA VAL A 59 10.14 -9.65 -2.85
C VAL A 59 10.18 -8.74 -1.64
N LEU A 60 10.05 -7.43 -1.86
CA LEU A 60 9.90 -6.41 -0.84
C LEU A 60 8.44 -5.95 -0.79
N VAL A 61 7.83 -6.00 0.40
CA VAL A 61 6.46 -5.55 0.63
C VAL A 61 6.47 -4.39 1.62
N ALA A 62 6.22 -3.18 1.12
CA ALA A 62 6.40 -1.94 1.89
C ALA A 62 5.13 -1.54 2.66
N GLY A 63 4.53 -2.46 3.41
CA GLY A 63 3.46 -2.21 4.37
C GLY A 63 2.05 -2.14 3.78
N ASP A 64 1.08 -1.88 4.66
CA ASP A 64 -0.37 -1.88 4.43
C ASP A 64 -0.83 -3.16 3.72
N VAL A 65 -0.52 -4.28 4.38
CA VAL A 65 -0.91 -5.62 3.93
C VAL A 65 -2.42 -5.81 4.04
N PHE A 66 -2.98 -5.43 5.19
CA PHE A 66 -4.41 -5.50 5.47
C PHE A 66 -5.04 -4.11 5.48
N ASP A 67 -6.35 -4.04 5.25
CA ASP A 67 -7.10 -2.77 5.33
C ASP A 67 -7.38 -2.33 6.78
N THR A 68 -7.34 -3.24 7.72
CA THR A 68 -7.65 -2.99 9.14
C THR A 68 -6.72 -3.72 10.09
N PHE A 69 -6.58 -3.20 11.33
CA PHE A 69 -5.81 -3.84 12.41
C PHE A 69 -6.26 -5.27 12.74
N MET A 70 -7.55 -5.57 12.57
CA MET A 70 -8.13 -6.90 12.77
C MET A 70 -8.71 -7.42 11.46
N PRO A 71 -7.87 -8.01 10.59
CA PRO A 71 -8.34 -8.57 9.33
C PRO A 71 -9.26 -9.78 9.57
N SER A 72 -10.15 -10.04 8.60
CA SER A 72 -10.95 -11.26 8.60
C SER A 72 -10.09 -12.51 8.38
N ALA A 73 -10.58 -13.67 8.79
CA ALA A 73 -9.89 -14.94 8.54
C ALA A 73 -9.63 -15.19 7.05
N ASP A 74 -10.56 -14.79 6.18
CA ASP A 74 -10.40 -14.91 4.72
C ASP A 74 -9.25 -14.02 4.22
N ALA A 75 -9.12 -12.80 4.76
CA ALA A 75 -8.02 -11.90 4.40
C ALA A 75 -6.66 -12.45 4.86
N GLU A 76 -6.59 -13.03 6.07
CA GLU A 76 -5.38 -13.70 6.57
C GLU A 76 -5.02 -14.92 5.71
N GLU A 77 -5.99 -15.75 5.33
CA GLU A 77 -5.76 -16.90 4.44
C GLU A 77 -5.19 -16.46 3.09
N VAL A 78 -5.78 -15.41 2.48
CA VAL A 78 -5.29 -14.85 1.22
C VAL A 78 -3.86 -14.36 1.36
N PHE A 79 -3.54 -13.64 2.43
CA PHE A 79 -2.20 -13.16 2.73
C PHE A 79 -1.18 -14.30 2.82
N PHE A 80 -1.39 -15.26 3.71
CA PHE A 80 -0.45 -16.37 3.90
C PHE A 80 -0.26 -17.20 2.65
N ARG A 81 -1.34 -17.45 1.90
CA ARG A 81 -1.26 -18.15 0.63
C ARG A 81 -0.44 -17.37 -0.41
N ALA A 82 -0.63 -16.06 -0.50
CA ALA A 82 0.08 -15.21 -1.46
C ALA A 82 1.57 -15.14 -1.14
N VAL A 83 1.97 -14.80 0.10
CA VAL A 83 3.39 -14.69 0.47
C VAL A 83 4.13 -16.02 0.37
N LYS A 84 3.46 -17.15 0.72
CA LYS A 84 4.04 -18.49 0.55
C LYS A 84 4.30 -18.82 -0.92
N ARG A 85 3.40 -18.44 -1.83
CA ARG A 85 3.59 -18.63 -3.27
C ARG A 85 4.65 -17.70 -3.84
N MET A 86 4.73 -16.47 -3.34
CA MET A 86 5.80 -15.53 -3.71
C MET A 86 7.18 -16.06 -3.29
N ALA A 87 7.32 -16.57 -2.07
CA ALA A 87 8.54 -17.22 -1.62
C ALA A 87 8.88 -18.48 -2.45
N GLY A 88 7.87 -19.30 -2.72
CA GLY A 88 8.03 -20.55 -3.48
C GLY A 88 9.07 -21.48 -2.83
N GLN A 89 10.03 -21.98 -3.63
CA GLN A 89 11.09 -22.88 -3.15
C GLN A 89 12.46 -22.21 -3.06
N ARG A 90 12.63 -20.99 -3.60
CA ARG A 90 13.94 -20.38 -3.79
C ARG A 90 14.03 -18.89 -3.48
N ARG A 91 12.91 -18.19 -3.35
CA ARG A 91 12.86 -16.74 -3.16
C ARG A 91 12.74 -16.40 -1.70
N ALA A 92 13.20 -15.20 -1.34
CA ALA A 92 12.88 -14.58 -0.06
C ALA A 92 11.78 -13.53 -0.21
N VAL A 93 11.03 -13.32 0.86
CA VAL A 93 10.05 -12.22 1.00
C VAL A 93 10.41 -11.44 2.25
N VAL A 94 10.66 -10.14 2.13
CA VAL A 94 10.84 -9.24 3.28
C VAL A 94 9.67 -8.25 3.31
N LEU A 95 8.97 -8.22 4.42
CA LEU A 95 7.74 -7.47 4.58
C LEU A 95 7.75 -6.66 5.87
N ILE A 96 7.26 -5.43 5.79
CA ILE A 96 7.07 -4.54 6.94
C ILE A 96 5.59 -4.26 7.19
N SER A 97 5.21 -3.86 8.41
CA SER A 97 3.87 -3.35 8.69
C SER A 97 3.71 -1.90 8.25
N GLY A 98 2.56 -1.56 7.66
CA GLY A 98 2.11 -0.21 7.36
C GLY A 98 1.25 0.40 8.47
N ASN A 99 0.59 1.54 8.21
CA ASN A 99 -0.25 2.21 9.21
C ASN A 99 -1.60 1.51 9.46
N HIS A 100 -2.10 0.74 8.49
CA HIS A 100 -3.31 -0.08 8.63
C HIS A 100 -3.06 -1.42 9.33
N ASP A 101 -1.82 -1.88 9.43
CA ASP A 101 -1.48 -3.17 10.02
C ASP A 101 -1.28 -3.09 11.53
N ASP A 102 -1.67 -4.13 12.27
CA ASP A 102 -1.15 -4.40 13.59
C ASP A 102 0.24 -5.08 13.47
N GLY A 103 1.31 -4.31 13.72
CA GLY A 103 2.68 -4.83 13.57
C GLY A 103 2.99 -6.00 14.50
N VAL A 104 2.42 -6.04 15.72
CA VAL A 104 2.62 -7.16 16.67
C VAL A 104 1.96 -8.42 16.16
N ARG A 105 0.73 -8.31 15.67
CA ARG A 105 -0.03 -9.42 15.10
C ARG A 105 0.64 -9.94 13.83
N LEU A 106 1.06 -9.04 12.93
CA LEU A 106 1.74 -9.40 11.69
C LEU A 106 3.04 -10.18 11.97
N ALA A 107 3.86 -9.69 12.90
CA ALA A 107 5.12 -10.32 13.28
C ALA A 107 4.95 -11.58 14.15
N ALA A 108 3.76 -11.87 14.67
CA ALA A 108 3.54 -13.03 15.54
C ALA A 108 3.86 -14.37 14.86
N SER A 109 3.70 -14.45 13.53
CA SER A 109 4.03 -15.64 12.74
C SER A 109 5.47 -15.66 12.22
N ALA A 110 6.30 -14.64 12.49
CA ALA A 110 7.66 -14.52 11.96
C ALA A 110 8.55 -15.76 12.20
N PRO A 111 8.54 -16.45 13.36
CA PRO A 111 9.38 -17.64 13.57
C PRO A 111 9.04 -18.79 12.60
N LEU A 112 7.74 -19.01 12.30
CA LEU A 112 7.31 -20.03 11.35
C LEU A 112 7.50 -19.58 9.90
N ALA A 113 7.27 -18.30 9.63
CA ALA A 113 7.39 -17.72 8.30
C ALA A 113 8.86 -17.72 7.81
N ALA A 114 9.83 -17.50 8.71
CA ALA A 114 11.25 -17.49 8.37
C ALA A 114 11.75 -18.85 7.85
N GLU A 115 11.17 -19.97 8.29
CA GLU A 115 11.50 -21.31 7.77
C GLU A 115 11.15 -21.45 6.28
N GLU A 116 10.17 -20.67 5.81
CA GLU A 116 9.75 -20.60 4.41
C GLU A 116 10.42 -19.44 3.64
N GLY A 117 11.39 -18.75 4.24
CA GLY A 117 12.08 -17.59 3.64
C GLY A 117 11.27 -16.30 3.66
N ILE A 118 10.30 -16.17 4.59
CA ILE A 118 9.44 -15.00 4.74
C ILE A 118 9.80 -14.28 6.04
N TYR A 119 10.25 -13.03 5.94
CA TYR A 119 10.77 -12.21 7.03
C TYR A 119 9.82 -11.04 7.29
N LEU A 120 9.17 -11.04 8.48
CA LEU A 120 8.08 -10.15 8.83
C LEU A 120 8.52 -9.15 9.91
N PHE A 121 8.70 -7.88 9.55
CA PHE A 121 9.02 -6.80 10.47
C PHE A 121 7.74 -6.07 10.90
N GLY A 122 7.34 -6.21 12.15
CA GLY A 122 6.25 -5.45 12.78
C GLY A 122 6.74 -4.18 13.46
N SER A 123 8.02 -4.11 13.82
CA SER A 123 8.67 -2.94 14.43
C SER A 123 10.11 -2.74 13.92
N GLY A 124 10.61 -1.51 14.03
CA GLY A 124 12.00 -1.20 13.69
C GLY A 124 13.05 -1.75 14.69
N ARG A 125 12.64 -2.59 15.65
CA ARG A 125 13.52 -3.28 16.59
C ARG A 125 13.52 -4.79 16.40
N ASP A 126 12.75 -5.30 15.47
CA ASP A 126 12.68 -6.73 15.22
C ASP A 126 14.00 -7.24 14.65
N VAL A 127 14.37 -8.43 15.08
CA VAL A 127 15.53 -9.18 14.59
C VAL A 127 15.02 -10.46 13.95
N MET A 128 15.34 -10.64 12.67
CA MET A 128 14.83 -11.79 11.93
C MET A 128 15.60 -13.06 12.26
N PRO A 129 14.91 -14.22 12.36
CA PRO A 129 15.57 -15.51 12.46
C PRO A 129 16.47 -15.77 11.26
N MET A 130 17.61 -16.39 11.52
CA MET A 130 18.55 -16.79 10.47
C MET A 130 18.10 -18.07 9.78
N GLY A 131 18.44 -18.20 8.51
CA GLY A 131 18.08 -19.35 7.68
C GLY A 131 16.84 -19.09 6.85
N GLY A 132 16.18 -20.13 6.41
CA GLY A 132 14.95 -20.07 5.61
C GLY A 132 15.03 -20.87 4.33
N ALA A 133 14.34 -20.40 3.29
CA ALA A 133 14.15 -21.08 2.03
C ALA A 133 15.48 -21.47 1.35
N ARG A 134 15.42 -22.54 0.59
CA ARG A 134 16.55 -22.98 -0.24
C ARG A 134 16.81 -21.95 -1.35
N GLY A 135 18.05 -21.55 -1.49
CA GLY A 135 18.53 -20.59 -2.51
C GLY A 135 18.69 -19.19 -1.93
N VAL A 136 17.63 -18.42 -1.77
CA VAL A 136 17.68 -17.03 -1.24
C VAL A 136 17.16 -17.00 0.19
N HIS A 137 17.98 -16.50 1.13
CA HIS A 137 17.68 -16.56 2.57
C HIS A 137 18.42 -15.47 3.36
N ALA A 138 18.03 -15.27 4.63
CA ALA A 138 18.72 -14.37 5.53
C ALA A 138 20.09 -14.93 5.91
N VAL A 139 21.15 -14.16 5.68
CA VAL A 139 22.55 -14.49 6.02
C VAL A 139 23.08 -13.67 7.21
N ALA A 140 22.45 -12.53 7.50
CA ALA A 140 22.68 -11.74 8.71
C ALA A 140 21.40 -10.97 9.09
N SER A 141 21.24 -10.64 10.36
CA SER A 141 20.13 -9.85 10.87
C SER A 141 20.52 -9.14 12.17
N GLY A 142 19.86 -8.03 12.42
CA GLY A 142 19.93 -7.27 13.66
C GLY A 142 18.71 -6.37 13.82
N GLU A 143 18.73 -5.48 14.82
CA GLU A 143 17.62 -4.57 15.04
C GLU A 143 17.32 -3.71 13.80
N GLY A 144 16.15 -3.91 13.20
CA GLY A 144 15.69 -3.13 12.04
C GLY A 144 16.42 -3.39 10.73
N TYR A 145 17.13 -4.51 10.60
CA TYR A 145 17.72 -4.90 9.32
C TYR A 145 17.81 -6.41 9.11
N VAL A 146 17.89 -6.78 7.85
CA VAL A 146 18.24 -8.15 7.41
C VAL A 146 19.14 -8.08 6.17
N VAL A 147 20.11 -8.98 6.09
CA VAL A 147 20.90 -9.20 4.88
C VAL A 147 20.39 -10.47 4.21
N ILE A 148 19.93 -10.33 2.98
CA ILE A 148 19.47 -11.45 2.15
C ILE A 148 20.59 -11.84 1.20
N GLY A 149 20.91 -13.11 1.16
CA GLY A 149 21.92 -13.66 0.28
C GLY A 149 21.42 -14.85 -0.52
N ASN A 150 22.11 -15.16 -1.61
CA ASN A 150 21.83 -16.34 -2.43
C ASN A 150 23.04 -17.27 -2.53
N GLU A 151 22.84 -18.45 -3.14
CA GLU A 151 23.90 -19.48 -3.30
C GLU A 151 25.07 -19.03 -4.18
N ARG A 152 24.90 -17.94 -4.96
CA ARG A 152 25.95 -17.36 -5.80
C ARG A 152 26.85 -16.39 -5.04
N GLY A 153 26.54 -16.11 -3.75
CA GLY A 153 27.27 -15.19 -2.92
C GLY A 153 26.86 -13.72 -3.09
N GLU A 154 25.81 -13.46 -3.84
CA GLU A 154 25.22 -12.12 -3.93
C GLU A 154 24.46 -11.82 -2.65
N GLN A 155 24.55 -10.58 -2.18
CA GLN A 155 23.90 -10.13 -0.98
C GLN A 155 23.29 -8.75 -1.16
N VAL A 156 22.22 -8.48 -0.42
CA VAL A 156 21.57 -7.18 -0.35
C VAL A 156 21.27 -6.85 1.12
N TYR A 157 21.63 -5.65 1.54
CA TYR A 157 21.32 -5.13 2.87
C TYR A 157 20.00 -4.39 2.84
N ILE A 158 19.08 -4.77 3.71
CA ILE A 158 17.75 -4.16 3.81
C ILE A 158 17.60 -3.58 5.20
N ASN A 159 17.59 -2.25 5.30
CA ASN A 159 17.14 -1.53 6.46
C ASN A 159 15.61 -1.51 6.43
N ALA A 160 14.96 -2.13 7.43
CA ALA A 160 13.52 -2.28 7.53
C ALA A 160 12.96 -1.34 8.61
N LEU A 161 12.23 -0.33 8.17
CA LEU A 161 11.56 0.64 9.03
C LEU A 161 10.04 0.56 8.82
N PRO A 162 9.30 -0.30 9.55
CA PRO A 162 7.85 -0.33 9.56
C PRO A 162 7.26 1.05 9.90
N TYR A 163 5.97 1.28 9.60
CA TYR A 163 5.32 2.57 9.81
C TYR A 163 5.67 3.20 11.18
N PRO A 164 6.41 4.31 11.18
CA PRO A 164 7.06 4.82 12.38
C PRO A 164 6.24 5.90 13.07
N ASN A 165 5.01 5.62 13.54
CA ASN A 165 4.29 6.57 14.35
C ASN A 165 4.83 6.60 15.80
N GLU A 166 4.54 7.67 16.54
CA GLU A 166 5.08 7.89 17.88
C GLU A 166 4.70 6.78 18.86
N ALA A 167 3.47 6.24 18.76
CA ALA A 167 3.02 5.15 19.63
C ALA A 167 3.79 3.84 19.36
N ARG A 168 4.09 3.55 18.09
CA ARG A 168 4.83 2.34 17.69
C ARG A 168 6.32 2.43 17.99
N LEU A 169 6.89 3.63 17.94
CA LEU A 169 8.27 3.86 18.30
C LEU A 169 8.50 3.67 19.83
N LYS A 170 7.43 3.67 20.65
CA LYS A 170 7.45 3.48 22.11
C LYS A 170 8.49 4.37 22.79
N GLU A 171 8.61 5.60 22.34
CA GLU A 171 9.54 6.58 22.91
C GLU A 171 8.81 7.56 23.80
N GLU A 172 9.51 8.04 24.84
CA GLU A 172 9.03 9.16 25.64
C GLU A 172 8.88 10.41 24.76
N LYS A 173 7.89 11.25 25.09
CA LYS A 173 7.70 12.53 24.40
C LYS A 173 8.97 13.37 24.60
N THR A 174 9.70 13.60 23.52
CA THR A 174 10.86 14.47 23.46
C THR A 174 10.58 15.69 22.60
N GLU A 175 11.38 16.74 22.75
CA GLU A 175 11.32 17.93 21.86
C GLU A 175 11.97 17.67 20.48
N GLU A 176 12.51 16.47 20.27
CA GLU A 176 13.14 16.07 19.01
C GLU A 176 12.12 16.06 17.86
N SER A 177 12.52 16.58 16.70
CA SER A 177 11.64 16.56 15.51
C SER A 177 11.36 15.13 15.05
N TYR A 178 10.21 14.92 14.40
CA TYR A 178 9.86 13.61 13.82
C TYR A 178 10.94 13.10 12.86
N THR A 179 11.48 13.96 12.00
CA THR A 179 12.56 13.62 11.06
C THR A 179 13.84 13.18 11.79
N ASP A 180 14.20 13.81 12.90
CA ASP A 180 15.40 13.44 13.66
C ASP A 180 15.22 12.10 14.37
N LYS A 181 14.03 11.83 14.89
CA LYS A 181 13.67 10.51 15.42
C LYS A 181 13.84 9.43 14.35
N LEU A 182 13.33 9.66 13.13
CA LEU A 182 13.48 8.71 12.04
C LEU A 182 14.95 8.51 11.66
N ARG A 183 15.72 9.57 11.57
CA ARG A 183 17.18 9.48 11.31
C ARG A 183 17.88 8.54 12.28
N ARG A 184 17.52 8.63 13.56
CA ARG A 184 18.07 7.76 14.61
C ARG A 184 17.62 6.30 14.47
N TYR A 185 16.38 6.04 14.05
CA TYR A 185 15.90 4.68 13.76
C TYR A 185 16.57 4.09 12.53
N ILE A 186 16.70 4.87 11.46
CA ILE A 186 17.43 4.50 10.25
C ILE A 186 18.88 4.16 10.60
N ALA A 187 19.58 5.03 11.33
CA ALA A 187 20.96 4.81 11.75
C ALA A 187 21.15 3.53 12.61
N ARG A 188 20.12 3.14 13.37
CA ARG A 188 20.13 1.89 14.14
C ARG A 188 20.10 0.67 13.21
N GLY A 189 19.23 0.69 12.20
CA GLY A 189 19.17 -0.33 11.16
C GLY A 189 20.39 -0.33 10.22
N GLU A 190 21.20 0.73 10.18
CA GLU A 190 22.45 0.81 9.43
C GLU A 190 23.66 0.26 10.19
N ALA A 191 23.52 -0.01 11.50
CA ALA A 191 24.63 -0.39 12.36
C ALA A 191 25.39 -1.66 11.90
N GLY A 192 24.74 -2.54 11.13
CA GLY A 192 25.34 -3.74 10.55
C GLY A 192 25.88 -3.56 9.13
N PHE A 193 25.69 -2.40 8.51
CA PHE A 193 26.12 -2.15 7.13
C PHE A 193 27.62 -1.85 7.05
N SER A 194 28.35 -2.65 6.28
CA SER A 194 29.80 -2.50 6.10
C SER A 194 30.23 -2.16 4.67
N GLY A 195 29.26 -1.90 3.78
CA GLY A 195 29.51 -1.65 2.35
C GLY A 195 29.69 -2.93 1.53
N GLY A 196 29.93 -2.76 0.22
CA GLY A 196 30.24 -3.87 -0.70
C GLY A 196 29.03 -4.63 -1.22
N MET A 197 27.80 -4.22 -0.88
CA MET A 197 26.53 -4.77 -1.38
C MET A 197 25.50 -3.64 -1.51
N PRO A 198 24.44 -3.81 -2.30
CA PRO A 198 23.35 -2.84 -2.37
C PRO A 198 22.74 -2.56 -1.00
N HIS A 199 22.53 -1.28 -0.69
CA HIS A 199 21.95 -0.80 0.55
C HIS A 199 20.54 -0.24 0.30
N LEU A 200 19.53 -0.95 0.77
CA LEU A 200 18.12 -0.64 0.55
C LEU A 200 17.43 -0.21 1.84
N LEU A 201 16.53 0.75 1.74
CA LEU A 201 15.56 1.05 2.79
C LEU A 201 14.20 0.54 2.36
N LEU A 202 13.54 -0.23 3.22
CA LEU A 202 12.15 -0.64 3.10
C LEU A 202 11.34 0.08 4.17
N SER A 203 10.43 0.98 3.79
CA SER A 203 9.68 1.77 4.76
C SER A 203 8.27 2.10 4.29
N HIS A 204 7.43 2.50 5.25
CA HIS A 204 6.04 2.91 5.00
C HIS A 204 5.82 4.29 5.65
N LEU A 205 5.90 5.36 4.85
CA LEU A 205 5.83 6.74 5.35
C LEU A 205 5.53 7.75 4.24
N PHE A 206 5.18 8.98 4.62
CA PHE A 206 4.86 10.06 3.71
C PHE A 206 6.06 10.96 3.43
N VAL A 207 6.45 11.06 2.17
CA VAL A 207 7.51 11.96 1.70
C VAL A 207 6.92 13.30 1.29
N ALA A 208 7.51 14.40 1.75
CA ALA A 208 7.08 15.75 1.42
C ALA A 208 7.06 15.98 -0.10
N GLY A 209 5.93 16.46 -0.61
CA GLY A 209 5.68 16.65 -2.04
C GLY A 209 5.05 15.43 -2.73
N GLY A 210 4.75 14.35 -1.99
CA GLY A 210 4.00 13.21 -2.51
C GLY A 210 2.56 13.57 -2.91
N SER A 211 2.08 12.97 -3.99
CA SER A 211 0.71 13.13 -4.47
C SER A 211 -0.19 12.09 -3.79
N VAL A 212 -1.19 12.56 -3.09
CA VAL A 212 -2.16 11.74 -2.35
C VAL A 212 -3.38 11.40 -3.20
N SER A 213 -4.21 10.43 -2.76
CA SER A 213 -5.52 10.10 -3.32
C SER A 213 -6.60 10.09 -2.22
N GLU A 214 -7.86 10.07 -2.63
CA GLU A 214 -9.01 10.04 -1.69
C GLU A 214 -9.08 8.74 -0.86
N SER A 215 -8.25 7.74 -1.18
CA SER A 215 -8.23 6.44 -0.49
C SER A 215 -7.24 6.37 0.68
N GLU A 216 -6.29 7.32 0.80
CA GLU A 216 -5.40 7.44 1.95
C GLU A 216 -6.11 8.19 3.10
N ARG A 217 -5.70 7.91 4.33
CA ARG A 217 -6.26 8.57 5.52
C ARG A 217 -5.68 9.96 5.71
N ASP A 218 -6.53 10.98 5.85
CA ASP A 218 -6.14 12.39 6.06
C ASP A 218 -5.20 12.59 7.26
N ILE A 219 -5.39 11.81 8.33
CA ILE A 219 -4.61 11.95 9.57
C ILE A 219 -3.14 11.55 9.39
N ASP A 220 -2.86 10.72 8.39
CA ASP A 220 -1.53 10.20 8.09
C ASP A 220 -0.86 11.00 6.95
N LEU A 221 -1.59 11.92 6.33
CA LEU A 221 -1.16 12.71 5.19
C LEU A 221 -0.64 14.08 5.62
N GLY A 222 0.64 14.32 5.41
CA GLY A 222 1.23 15.66 5.53
C GLY A 222 1.49 16.16 6.96
N GLY A 223 1.65 17.47 7.09
CA GLY A 223 1.90 18.12 8.37
C GLY A 223 3.23 17.72 8.99
N ALA A 224 3.22 17.51 10.31
CA ALA A 224 4.43 17.23 11.08
C ALA A 224 5.10 15.86 10.77
N ARG A 225 4.41 14.96 10.05
CA ARG A 225 4.93 13.63 9.70
C ARG A 225 5.47 13.51 8.27
N ALA A 226 5.40 14.56 7.46
CA ALA A 226 6.03 14.55 6.15
C ALA A 226 7.54 14.64 6.28
N VAL A 227 8.26 13.71 5.64
CA VAL A 227 9.73 13.67 5.67
C VAL A 227 10.35 14.24 4.41
N PRO A 228 11.48 14.96 4.50
CA PRO A 228 12.16 15.45 3.32
C PRO A 228 12.84 14.29 2.56
N PRO A 229 12.88 14.30 1.21
CA PRO A 229 13.60 13.30 0.41
C PRO A 229 15.08 13.12 0.81
N ALA A 230 15.73 14.17 1.29
CA ALA A 230 17.11 14.10 1.78
C ALA A 230 17.34 13.20 3.00
N LEU A 231 16.27 12.73 3.65
CA LEU A 231 16.36 11.71 4.70
C LEU A 231 16.95 10.39 4.17
N PHE A 232 16.83 10.14 2.88
CA PHE A 232 17.18 8.90 2.21
C PHE A 232 18.54 8.94 1.50
N ASP A 233 19.30 10.02 1.69
CA ASP A 233 20.65 10.10 1.15
C ASP A 233 21.52 8.98 1.72
N GLY A 234 22.24 8.27 0.84
CA GLY A 234 23.10 7.15 1.23
C GLY A 234 22.52 5.75 0.94
N PHE A 235 21.21 5.66 0.61
CA PHE A 235 20.63 4.41 0.12
C PHE A 235 20.75 4.31 -1.41
N ASP A 236 21.00 3.09 -1.91
CA ASP A 236 21.01 2.80 -3.34
C ASP A 236 19.59 2.71 -3.89
N TYR A 237 18.63 2.28 -3.05
CA TYR A 237 17.20 2.28 -3.37
C TYR A 237 16.34 2.37 -2.09
N VAL A 238 15.20 3.08 -2.20
CA VAL A 238 14.23 3.24 -1.13
C VAL A 238 12.87 2.75 -1.62
N ALA A 239 12.43 1.61 -1.08
CA ALA A 239 11.15 1.01 -1.34
C ALA A 239 10.11 1.55 -0.35
N LEU A 240 9.17 2.34 -0.84
CA LEU A 240 8.13 2.98 -0.03
C LEU A 240 6.74 2.43 -0.31
N GLY A 241 5.94 2.32 0.76
CA GLY A 241 4.49 2.24 0.74
C GLY A 241 3.87 3.45 1.41
N HIS A 242 2.54 3.49 1.49
CA HIS A 242 1.68 4.52 2.06
C HIS A 242 0.92 5.33 1.00
N LEU A 243 1.53 5.65 -0.15
CA LEU A 243 0.86 6.36 -1.22
C LEU A 243 0.41 5.39 -2.31
N HIS A 244 -0.90 5.39 -2.58
CA HIS A 244 -1.53 4.46 -3.52
C HIS A 244 -1.22 4.75 -4.98
N LYS A 245 -0.81 5.99 -5.30
CA LYS A 245 -0.35 6.37 -6.64
C LYS A 245 1.13 6.04 -6.82
N PRO A 246 1.51 5.24 -7.83
CA PRO A 246 2.91 5.03 -8.15
C PRO A 246 3.60 6.35 -8.43
N GLN A 247 4.71 6.63 -7.76
CA GLN A 247 5.46 7.86 -7.94
C GLN A 247 6.90 7.73 -7.47
N LYS A 248 7.76 8.67 -7.89
CA LYS A 248 9.18 8.67 -7.58
C LYS A 248 9.71 10.04 -7.19
N PHE A 249 10.73 10.04 -6.35
CA PHE A 249 11.53 11.20 -5.97
C PHE A 249 12.98 10.96 -6.39
N GLY A 250 13.40 11.57 -7.50
CA GLY A 250 14.63 11.20 -8.17
C GLY A 250 14.60 9.77 -8.73
N GLU A 251 15.76 9.13 -8.81
CA GLU A 251 15.86 7.79 -9.40
C GLU A 251 15.75 6.67 -8.36
N ARG A 252 16.03 6.95 -7.10
CA ARG A 252 16.22 5.95 -6.05
C ARG A 252 15.02 5.76 -5.13
N VAL A 253 14.19 6.78 -4.90
CA VAL A 253 13.07 6.73 -3.95
C VAL A 253 11.78 6.52 -4.70
N ARG A 254 11.07 5.42 -4.41
CA ARG A 254 9.85 5.04 -5.16
C ARG A 254 8.75 4.50 -4.27
N TYR A 255 7.52 4.89 -4.60
CA TYR A 255 6.29 4.22 -4.22
C TYR A 255 5.85 3.31 -5.36
N SER A 256 5.66 2.02 -5.08
CA SER A 256 5.10 1.09 -6.06
C SER A 256 3.61 1.37 -6.32
N GLY A 257 2.93 1.92 -5.31
CA GLY A 257 1.50 2.12 -5.30
C GLY A 257 0.72 0.85 -4.89
N SER A 258 -0.59 0.99 -4.72
CA SER A 258 -1.48 -0.10 -4.31
C SER A 258 -1.77 -1.10 -5.43
N LEU A 259 -2.25 -2.32 -5.07
CA LEU A 259 -2.60 -3.39 -6.01
C LEU A 259 -3.71 -2.99 -6.99
N LEU A 260 -4.72 -2.29 -6.48
CA LEU A 260 -5.93 -1.89 -7.20
C LEU A 260 -6.15 -0.39 -7.07
N GLN A 261 -6.97 0.17 -7.94
CA GLN A 261 -7.55 1.49 -7.68
C GLN A 261 -8.53 1.36 -6.50
N TYR A 262 -8.30 2.09 -5.41
CA TYR A 262 -9.15 2.09 -4.23
C TYR A 262 -10.04 3.33 -4.11
N SER A 263 -9.78 4.36 -4.94
CA SER A 263 -10.61 5.55 -5.08
C SER A 263 -10.74 5.99 -6.55
N PHE A 264 -11.80 6.75 -6.85
CA PHE A 264 -12.10 7.19 -8.21
C PHE A 264 -11.15 8.27 -8.76
N ASP A 265 -10.34 8.88 -7.92
CA ASP A 265 -9.32 9.86 -8.33
C ASP A 265 -7.97 9.21 -8.71
N GLU A 266 -7.80 7.91 -8.48
CA GLU A 266 -6.60 7.15 -8.83
C GLU A 266 -6.55 6.78 -10.31
N GLN A 267 -6.17 7.72 -11.18
CA GLN A 267 -6.10 7.51 -12.63
C GLN A 267 -4.83 6.80 -13.10
N ALA A 268 -3.79 6.74 -12.25
CA ALA A 268 -2.54 6.07 -12.59
C ALA A 268 -2.73 4.56 -12.73
N LYS A 269 -2.01 3.96 -13.69
CA LYS A 269 -1.94 2.49 -13.81
C LYS A 269 -1.27 1.92 -12.57
N LYS A 270 -1.83 0.83 -12.05
CA LYS A 270 -1.21 0.08 -10.95
C LYS A 270 -0.04 -0.73 -11.47
N GLN A 271 0.99 -0.88 -10.66
CA GLN A 271 2.25 -1.50 -11.07
C GLN A 271 3.00 -2.08 -9.86
N VAL A 272 4.00 -2.89 -10.17
CA VAL A 272 5.09 -3.25 -9.27
C VAL A 272 6.41 -2.75 -9.87
N VAL A 273 7.46 -2.63 -9.05
CA VAL A 273 8.78 -2.21 -9.52
C VAL A 273 9.73 -3.39 -9.43
N LEU A 274 10.33 -3.76 -10.56
CA LEU A 274 11.38 -4.78 -10.63
C LEU A 274 12.74 -4.08 -10.67
N LEU A 275 13.60 -4.44 -9.72
CA LEU A 275 14.96 -3.96 -9.58
C LEU A 275 15.93 -5.02 -10.09
N HIS A 276 16.93 -4.61 -10.83
CA HIS A 276 18.05 -5.43 -11.23
C HIS A 276 19.31 -4.85 -10.59
N THR A 277 19.98 -5.63 -9.73
CA THR A 277 21.21 -5.20 -9.06
C THR A 277 22.43 -5.71 -9.82
N ASP A 278 23.41 -4.82 -10.02
CA ASP A 278 24.75 -5.16 -10.56
C ASP A 278 25.81 -4.52 -9.62
N GLY A 279 26.27 -5.30 -8.66
CA GLY A 279 27.02 -4.75 -7.53
C GLY A 279 26.14 -3.81 -6.73
N THR A 280 26.55 -2.53 -6.61
CA THR A 280 25.75 -1.46 -5.97
C THR A 280 24.86 -0.69 -6.95
N ASP A 281 25.01 -0.91 -8.26
CA ASP A 281 24.17 -0.27 -9.26
C ASP A 281 22.80 -0.93 -9.33
N ILE A 282 21.76 -0.12 -9.39
CA ILE A 282 20.38 -0.58 -9.44
C ILE A 282 19.66 0.06 -10.62
N SER A 283 19.12 -0.77 -11.51
CA SER A 283 18.17 -0.35 -12.53
C SER A 283 16.76 -0.80 -12.18
N CYS A 284 15.75 -0.04 -12.62
CA CYS A 284 14.37 -0.27 -12.29
C CYS A 284 13.49 -0.43 -13.53
N GLU A 285 12.63 -1.43 -13.54
CA GLU A 285 11.56 -1.63 -14.52
C GLU A 285 10.20 -1.54 -13.83
N GLU A 286 9.29 -0.73 -14.38
CA GLU A 286 7.91 -0.62 -13.90
C GLU A 286 7.05 -1.63 -14.66
N ILE A 287 6.49 -2.62 -13.94
CA ILE A 287 5.65 -3.67 -14.54
C ILE A 287 4.19 -3.38 -14.18
N PRO A 288 3.34 -3.03 -15.17
CA PRO A 288 1.94 -2.73 -14.90
C PRO A 288 1.18 -3.97 -14.45
N LEU A 289 0.29 -3.80 -13.47
CA LEU A 289 -0.71 -4.77 -13.06
C LEU A 289 -1.97 -4.58 -13.91
N THR A 290 -2.56 -5.70 -14.31
CA THR A 290 -3.75 -5.73 -15.17
C THR A 290 -5.01 -6.21 -14.45
N ALA A 291 -4.84 -6.81 -13.27
CA ALA A 291 -5.95 -7.27 -12.45
C ALA A 291 -6.80 -6.10 -11.91
N GLY A 292 -8.05 -6.41 -11.63
CA GLY A 292 -8.99 -5.46 -11.04
C GLY A 292 -9.84 -4.70 -12.06
N LYS A 293 -11.04 -4.34 -11.62
CA LYS A 293 -11.96 -3.52 -12.40
C LYS A 293 -11.52 -2.06 -12.35
N ARG A 294 -11.68 -1.36 -13.48
CA ARG A 294 -11.45 0.07 -13.57
C ARG A 294 -12.48 0.83 -12.73
N LEU A 295 -12.05 1.91 -12.08
CA LEU A 295 -12.93 2.88 -11.44
C LEU A 295 -13.11 4.07 -12.40
N VAL A 296 -14.35 4.42 -12.68
CA VAL A 296 -14.69 5.46 -13.66
C VAL A 296 -15.66 6.46 -13.04
N ARG A 297 -15.30 7.74 -13.11
CA ARG A 297 -16.16 8.84 -12.68
C ARG A 297 -16.83 9.44 -13.91
N LEU A 298 -18.17 9.48 -13.93
CA LEU A 298 -18.98 10.01 -15.02
C LEU A 298 -19.84 11.17 -14.53
N GLU A 299 -20.10 12.11 -15.43
CA GLU A 299 -20.98 13.24 -15.17
C GLU A 299 -21.88 13.47 -16.38
N GLU A 300 -23.19 13.56 -16.16
CA GLU A 300 -24.20 13.79 -17.17
C GLU A 300 -25.34 14.69 -16.66
N GLU A 301 -26.08 15.28 -17.62
CA GLU A 301 -27.21 16.17 -17.33
C GLU A 301 -28.56 15.54 -17.67
N ASP A 302 -28.53 14.32 -18.20
CA ASP A 302 -29.73 13.58 -18.70
C ASP A 302 -29.62 12.10 -18.29
N ALA A 303 -30.71 11.55 -17.74
CA ALA A 303 -30.72 10.18 -17.22
C ALA A 303 -30.66 9.12 -18.33
N GLU A 304 -31.27 9.36 -19.50
CA GLU A 304 -31.27 8.40 -20.63
C GLU A 304 -29.86 8.33 -21.25
N ARG A 305 -29.24 9.49 -21.47
CA ARG A 305 -27.86 9.58 -21.96
C ARG A 305 -26.87 8.95 -20.97
N ALA A 306 -27.08 9.18 -19.67
CA ALA A 306 -26.28 8.54 -18.63
C ALA A 306 -26.41 7.01 -18.68
N ALA A 307 -27.62 6.47 -18.90
CA ALA A 307 -27.82 5.03 -19.06
C ALA A 307 -27.12 4.46 -20.32
N GLU A 308 -27.11 5.20 -21.42
CA GLU A 308 -26.37 4.83 -22.64
C GLU A 308 -24.86 4.83 -22.39
N LEU A 309 -24.35 5.84 -21.67
CA LEU A 309 -22.94 5.96 -21.34
C LEU A 309 -22.50 4.84 -20.37
N LEU A 310 -23.31 4.53 -19.35
CA LEU A 310 -23.05 3.44 -18.40
C LEU A 310 -22.84 2.09 -19.08
N ARG A 311 -23.59 1.77 -20.14
CA ARG A 311 -23.44 0.52 -20.90
C ARG A 311 -22.08 0.40 -21.60
N GLN A 312 -21.41 1.52 -21.91
CA GLN A 312 -20.07 1.51 -22.52
C GLN A 312 -18.97 1.14 -21.53
N TYR A 313 -19.26 1.19 -20.22
CA TYR A 313 -18.34 0.86 -19.12
C TYR A 313 -18.71 -0.46 -18.44
N GLU A 314 -19.26 -1.42 -19.19
CA GLU A 314 -19.50 -2.77 -18.68
C GLU A 314 -18.22 -3.35 -18.06
N GLY A 315 -18.33 -3.96 -16.88
CA GLY A 315 -17.20 -4.51 -16.13
C GLY A 315 -16.38 -3.51 -15.31
N ALA A 316 -16.64 -2.19 -15.42
CA ALA A 316 -16.06 -1.17 -14.55
C ALA A 316 -16.96 -0.89 -13.34
N PHE A 317 -16.37 -0.38 -12.24
CA PHE A 317 -17.13 0.30 -11.21
C PHE A 317 -17.29 1.77 -11.57
N VAL A 318 -18.51 2.28 -11.43
CA VAL A 318 -18.85 3.63 -11.86
C VAL A 318 -19.41 4.47 -10.71
N GLU A 319 -18.88 5.67 -10.54
CA GLU A 319 -19.48 6.77 -9.79
C GLU A 319 -20.10 7.73 -10.80
N LEU A 320 -21.44 7.87 -10.78
CA LEU A 320 -22.19 8.74 -11.70
C LEU A 320 -22.71 9.96 -10.94
N THR A 321 -22.36 11.15 -11.42
CA THR A 321 -22.97 12.41 -10.99
C THR A 321 -23.95 12.89 -12.04
N LEU A 322 -25.21 13.10 -11.66
CA LEU A 322 -26.23 13.66 -12.53
C LEU A 322 -26.55 15.10 -12.08
N ARG A 323 -26.49 16.05 -13.04
CA ARG A 323 -26.91 17.44 -12.84
C ARG A 323 -28.29 17.68 -13.47
N LEU A 324 -29.35 17.49 -12.70
CA LEU A 324 -30.70 17.51 -13.20
C LEU A 324 -31.46 18.78 -12.79
N LYS A 325 -32.51 19.11 -13.54
CA LYS A 325 -33.46 20.19 -13.19
C LYS A 325 -34.50 19.75 -12.15
N ALA A 326 -34.76 18.46 -12.04
CA ALA A 326 -35.70 17.84 -11.11
C ALA A 326 -35.10 16.57 -10.51
N PRO A 327 -35.55 16.10 -9.33
CA PRO A 327 -35.13 14.84 -8.75
C PRO A 327 -35.41 13.66 -9.69
N LEU A 328 -34.55 12.63 -9.63
CA LEU A 328 -34.75 11.37 -10.33
C LEU A 328 -36.05 10.69 -9.89
N THR A 329 -36.78 10.14 -10.85
CA THR A 329 -37.87 9.21 -10.59
C THR A 329 -37.36 7.83 -10.22
N SER A 330 -38.23 7.02 -9.60
CA SER A 330 -37.91 5.61 -9.31
C SER A 330 -37.62 4.80 -10.58
N SER A 331 -38.31 5.09 -11.71
CA SER A 331 -38.09 4.44 -12.98
C SER A 331 -36.71 4.77 -13.57
N GLU A 332 -36.31 6.02 -13.57
CA GLU A 332 -34.97 6.46 -14.02
C GLU A 332 -33.85 5.85 -13.15
N THR A 333 -34.03 5.84 -11.83
CA THR A 333 -33.08 5.19 -10.92
C THR A 333 -32.92 3.70 -11.24
N GLN A 334 -34.01 3.00 -11.51
CA GLN A 334 -33.99 1.58 -11.86
C GLN A 334 -33.32 1.36 -13.23
N MET A 335 -33.61 2.20 -14.21
CA MET A 335 -32.99 2.17 -15.54
C MET A 335 -31.47 2.34 -15.46
N LEU A 336 -30.98 3.30 -14.67
CA LEU A 336 -29.55 3.55 -14.47
C LEU A 336 -28.86 2.35 -13.82
N ARG A 337 -29.46 1.78 -12.76
CA ARG A 337 -28.91 0.59 -12.08
C ARG A 337 -28.91 -0.65 -12.96
N ALA A 338 -29.91 -0.79 -13.84
CA ALA A 338 -30.00 -1.89 -14.79
C ALA A 338 -29.01 -1.72 -15.96
N ALA A 339 -28.57 -0.48 -16.26
CA ALA A 339 -27.64 -0.21 -17.35
C ALA A 339 -26.21 -0.68 -17.08
N ASN A 340 -25.80 -0.72 -15.78
CA ASN A 340 -24.48 -1.21 -15.38
C ASN A 340 -24.53 -1.71 -13.93
N GLU A 341 -24.26 -2.99 -13.70
CA GLU A 341 -24.18 -3.59 -12.37
C GLU A 341 -23.05 -3.00 -11.51
N GLY A 342 -22.04 -2.43 -12.15
CA GLY A 342 -20.93 -1.73 -11.52
C GLY A 342 -21.23 -0.30 -11.10
N LEU A 343 -22.46 0.22 -11.26
CA LEU A 343 -22.85 1.51 -10.71
C LEU A 343 -22.89 1.43 -9.17
N VAL A 344 -21.83 1.91 -8.53
CA VAL A 344 -21.65 1.85 -7.06
C VAL A 344 -22.05 3.15 -6.38
N SER A 345 -22.01 4.27 -7.09
CA SER A 345 -22.39 5.58 -6.57
C SER A 345 -23.23 6.36 -7.58
N LEU A 346 -24.36 6.88 -7.12
CA LEU A 346 -25.24 7.75 -7.90
C LEU A 346 -25.50 9.04 -7.13
N ILE A 347 -24.89 10.13 -7.60
CA ILE A 347 -24.96 11.45 -7.00
C ILE A 347 -25.90 12.31 -7.86
N VAL A 348 -27.00 12.83 -7.29
CA VAL A 348 -27.92 13.69 -8.01
C VAL A 348 -27.80 15.11 -7.49
N ARG A 349 -27.48 16.06 -8.37
CA ARG A 349 -27.43 17.50 -8.11
C ARG A 349 -28.55 18.19 -8.85
N THR A 350 -29.48 18.81 -8.14
CA THR A 350 -30.58 19.57 -8.76
C THR A 350 -30.25 21.04 -8.87
N GLN A 351 -30.54 21.66 -10.02
CA GLN A 351 -30.40 23.11 -10.20
C GLN A 351 -31.42 23.82 -9.31
N GLY A 352 -30.96 24.69 -8.42
CA GLY A 352 -31.81 25.42 -7.47
C GLY A 352 -31.63 25.04 -5.99
N ALA A 353 -30.88 23.98 -5.70
CA ALA A 353 -30.44 23.64 -4.33
C ALA A 353 -29.08 24.27 -3.98
N GLU A 354 -28.70 25.35 -4.64
CA GLU A 354 -27.53 26.15 -4.27
C GLU A 354 -27.81 26.86 -2.95
N GLY A 355 -27.58 26.20 -1.84
CA GLY A 355 -27.76 26.78 -0.50
C GLY A 355 -27.71 25.80 0.65
N LEU A 356 -27.85 24.52 0.40
CA LEU A 356 -27.53 23.53 1.43
C LEU A 356 -26.11 23.02 1.17
N PRO A 357 -25.16 23.27 2.08
CA PRO A 357 -23.84 22.66 1.95
C PRO A 357 -24.06 21.15 1.88
N VAL A 358 -23.61 20.52 0.78
CA VAL A 358 -23.42 19.06 0.75
C VAL A 358 -22.28 18.81 1.73
N VAL A 359 -22.61 18.68 2.99
CA VAL A 359 -21.66 18.25 4.00
C VAL A 359 -21.28 16.84 3.60
N ARG A 360 -20.06 16.66 3.10
CA ARG A 360 -19.52 15.32 2.90
C ARG A 360 -19.55 14.65 4.27
N ARG A 361 -20.40 13.66 4.44
CA ARG A 361 -20.52 12.91 5.71
C ARG A 361 -19.16 12.39 6.19
N SER A 362 -18.21 12.18 5.27
CA SER A 362 -16.83 11.78 5.55
C SER A 362 -15.95 12.86 6.20
N THR A 363 -16.40 14.12 6.28
CA THR A 363 -15.62 15.23 6.90
C THR A 363 -16.22 15.71 8.23
N LEU A 364 -17.33 15.13 8.65
CA LEU A 364 -17.95 15.44 9.94
C LEU A 364 -17.35 14.56 11.04
N SER A 365 -17.11 15.17 12.20
CA SER A 365 -16.84 14.40 13.42
C SER A 365 -18.06 13.57 13.81
N ASP A 366 -17.88 12.50 14.58
CA ASP A 366 -18.98 11.64 15.07
C ASP A 366 -20.05 12.45 15.80
N LYS A 367 -19.63 13.50 16.52
CA LYS A 367 -20.51 14.49 17.15
C LYS A 367 -21.41 15.23 16.15
N GLU A 368 -20.84 15.67 15.04
CA GLU A 368 -21.56 16.42 14.00
C GLU A 368 -22.47 15.51 13.20
N LEU A 369 -22.02 14.28 12.91
CA LEU A 369 -22.80 13.23 12.25
C LEU A 369 -24.03 12.86 13.08
N PHE A 370 -23.85 12.68 14.40
CA PHE A 370 -24.95 12.38 15.31
C PHE A 370 -25.97 13.52 15.37
N ARG A 371 -25.51 14.76 15.45
CA ARG A 371 -26.41 15.94 15.46
C ARG A 371 -27.19 16.07 14.17
N GLU A 372 -26.55 15.85 13.03
CA GLU A 372 -27.20 15.90 11.71
C GLU A 372 -28.22 14.77 11.55
N TYR A 373 -27.86 13.54 11.94
CA TYR A 373 -28.79 12.41 11.95
C TYR A 373 -30.01 12.68 12.82
N TYR A 374 -29.78 13.10 14.06
CA TYR A 374 -30.86 13.38 15.02
C TYR A 374 -31.81 14.47 14.48
N ARG A 375 -31.25 15.57 13.94
CA ARG A 375 -32.05 16.66 13.33
C ARG A 375 -32.84 16.14 12.10
N SER A 376 -32.28 15.24 11.32
CA SER A 376 -32.97 14.67 10.15
C SER A 376 -34.15 13.75 10.51
N VAL A 377 -34.09 13.11 11.69
CA VAL A 377 -35.13 12.17 12.17
C VAL A 377 -36.20 12.89 13.01
N TYR A 378 -35.76 13.77 13.87
CA TYR A 378 -36.66 14.39 14.88
C TYR A 378 -37.00 15.84 14.57
N GLY A 379 -36.34 16.50 13.61
CA GLY A 379 -36.59 17.88 13.19
C GLY A 379 -36.04 18.95 14.14
N GLU A 380 -35.31 18.56 15.20
CA GLU A 380 -34.72 19.44 16.21
C GLU A 380 -33.29 18.99 16.57
N ASP A 381 -32.50 19.86 17.20
CA ASP A 381 -31.17 19.51 17.68
C ASP A 381 -31.23 18.61 18.92
N PRO A 382 -30.34 17.61 19.04
CA PRO A 382 -30.23 16.80 20.26
C PRO A 382 -29.73 17.64 21.42
N ALA A 383 -30.23 17.34 22.63
CA ALA A 383 -29.73 17.95 23.86
C ALA A 383 -28.24 17.57 24.07
N ASP A 384 -27.46 18.45 24.68
CA ASP A 384 -26.01 18.26 24.83
C ASP A 384 -25.65 17.05 25.70
N ASP A 385 -26.49 16.68 26.67
CA ASP A 385 -26.34 15.46 27.48
C ASP A 385 -26.51 14.17 26.64
N LEU A 386 -27.44 14.19 25.70
CA LEU A 386 -27.63 13.07 24.76
C LEU A 386 -26.43 12.92 23.80
N VAL A 387 -25.88 14.04 23.35
CA VAL A 387 -24.64 14.02 22.51
C VAL A 387 -23.45 13.46 23.30
N THR A 388 -23.34 13.85 24.57
CA THR A 388 -22.27 13.36 25.44
C THR A 388 -22.40 11.87 25.68
N ALA A 389 -23.60 11.37 26.01
CA ALA A 389 -23.83 9.93 26.19
C ALA A 389 -23.56 9.13 24.93
N PHE A 390 -23.87 9.65 23.74
CA PHE A 390 -23.55 8.99 22.47
C PHE A 390 -22.03 8.86 22.26
N LEU A 391 -21.26 9.91 22.56
CA LEU A 391 -19.80 9.89 22.42
C LEU A 391 -19.14 8.95 23.42
N GLU A 392 -19.65 8.89 24.67
CA GLU A 392 -19.18 7.95 25.68
C GLU A 392 -19.39 6.49 25.26
N LEU A 393 -20.54 6.16 24.66
CA LEU A 393 -20.80 4.82 24.11
C LEU A 393 -19.87 4.46 22.96
N LEU A 394 -19.50 5.40 22.10
CA LEU A 394 -18.53 5.14 21.02
C LEU A 394 -17.11 4.91 21.54
N GLU A 395 -16.72 5.57 22.64
CA GLU A 395 -15.41 5.38 23.27
C GLU A 395 -15.33 4.02 24.02
N GLU A 396 -16.46 3.49 24.52
CA GLU A 396 -16.51 2.18 25.18
C GLU A 396 -16.45 1.01 24.18
N GLU A 397 -16.84 1.21 22.91
CA GLU A 397 -16.79 0.18 21.85
C GLU A 397 -15.51 0.23 20.99
N ALA A 398 -14.64 1.23 21.17
CA ALA A 398 -13.40 1.42 20.40
C ALA A 398 -12.17 0.88 21.16
#